data_fcc266b99ec9d3ac5c5822ac83d3934a
#
_entry.id   fcc266b99ec9d3ac5c5822ac83d3934a
#
_cell.length_a   1.000
_cell.length_b   1.000
_cell.length_c   1.000
_cell.angle_alpha   90.00
_cell.angle_beta   90.00
_cell.angle_gamma   90.00
#
_symmetry.space_group_name_H-M   'P 1'
#
loop_
_entity.id
_entity.type
_entity.pdbx_description
1 polymer ?
#
loop_
_entity_poly.entity_id
_entity_poly.type
_entity_poly.pdbx_seq_one_letter_code
_entity_poly.pdbx_strand_id
1 'polypeptide(L)'
;MNGGSDLYLEYGFEKLITRDIKYKDESYTVDIYEMPSPENAFGIYSLHTFRCMRADTLSFFNCLSAYQYQAAIDNKYISIVFQSGSGKARRNADELLFLYADTLNARKVLIPAEINKHIPFSSSVKYLKGNLSISNAQPSLLQWMEGIAFSGIWLVNDNISKNYNALIHPTDDENMDRLKDRIPKENIISADNGSLYVKCPEKEETDSHGSFGF
;
A
#
# COMPACT_ATOMS: atom_id res chain seq x y z
N MET A 1 -5.57 -20.80 9.12
CA MET A 1 -5.11 -19.39 9.24
C MET A 1 -5.45 -18.72 7.94
N ASN A 2 -6.15 -17.60 7.99
CA ASN A 2 -6.53 -16.88 6.76
C ASN A 2 -5.26 -16.26 6.16
N GLY A 3 -5.03 -16.40 4.83
CA GLY A 3 -3.85 -15.92 4.10
C GLY A 3 -3.54 -14.40 4.19
N GLY A 4 -4.25 -13.68 5.08
CA GLY A 4 -3.96 -12.28 5.40
C GLY A 4 -2.78 -12.08 6.36
N SER A 5 -2.50 -13.02 7.25
CA SER A 5 -1.41 -12.89 8.24
C SER A 5 -0.02 -12.88 7.58
N ASP A 6 0.15 -13.66 6.52
CA ASP A 6 1.45 -13.81 5.84
C ASP A 6 1.89 -12.51 5.19
N LEU A 7 0.93 -11.70 4.71
CA LEU A 7 1.23 -10.38 4.17
C LEU A 7 1.79 -9.45 5.25
N TYR A 8 1.20 -9.44 6.46
CA TYR A 8 1.72 -8.63 7.57
C TYR A 8 3.12 -9.08 7.99
N LEU A 9 3.38 -10.40 8.00
CA LEU A 9 4.71 -10.94 8.28
C LEU A 9 5.73 -10.54 7.22
N GLU A 10 5.36 -10.50 5.94
CA GLU A 10 6.23 -10.02 4.87
C GLU A 10 6.68 -8.57 5.10
N TYR A 11 5.80 -7.73 5.64
CA TYR A 11 6.12 -6.33 6.03
C TYR A 11 6.82 -6.21 7.39
N GLY A 12 7.14 -7.33 8.04
CA GLY A 12 7.85 -7.34 9.32
C GLY A 12 7.00 -6.93 10.51
N PHE A 13 5.71 -7.27 10.49
CA PHE A 13 4.78 -7.01 11.60
C PHE A 13 5.40 -7.33 12.97
N GLU A 14 5.36 -6.35 13.88
CA GLU A 14 5.97 -6.45 15.21
C GLU A 14 4.93 -6.64 16.32
N LYS A 15 3.82 -5.90 16.27
CA LYS A 15 2.83 -5.90 17.34
C LYS A 15 1.45 -5.50 16.85
N LEU A 16 0.42 -6.11 17.43
CA LEU A 16 -0.97 -5.72 17.30
C LEU A 16 -1.53 -5.28 18.67
N ILE A 17 -2.17 -4.13 18.68
CA ILE A 17 -2.99 -3.67 19.80
C ILE A 17 -4.43 -3.58 19.32
N THR A 18 -5.31 -4.40 19.88
CA THR A 18 -6.75 -4.38 19.61
C THR A 18 -7.51 -3.81 20.81
N ARG A 19 -8.46 -2.91 20.55
CA ARG A 19 -9.34 -2.34 21.56
C ARG A 19 -10.77 -2.19 21.03
N ASP A 20 -11.73 -2.65 21.82
CA ASP A 20 -13.13 -2.30 21.64
C ASP A 20 -13.42 -1.01 22.42
N ILE A 21 -13.91 0.00 21.74
CA ILE A 21 -14.13 1.35 22.29
C ILE A 21 -15.59 1.72 22.09
N LYS A 22 -16.26 2.17 23.17
CA LYS A 22 -17.54 2.84 23.06
C LYS A 22 -17.31 4.35 23.07
N TYR A 23 -17.69 5.03 21.98
CA TYR A 23 -17.51 6.46 21.85
C TYR A 23 -18.77 7.12 21.29
N LYS A 24 -19.35 8.08 22.06
CA LYS A 24 -20.59 8.81 21.70
C LYS A 24 -21.72 7.86 21.28
N ASP A 25 -21.96 6.80 22.07
CA ASP A 25 -22.99 5.76 21.90
C ASP A 25 -22.81 4.81 20.71
N GLU A 26 -21.67 4.88 20.02
CA GLU A 26 -21.28 3.95 18.95
C GLU A 26 -20.13 3.05 19.42
N SER A 27 -20.07 1.84 18.88
CA SER A 27 -19.01 0.86 19.19
C SER A 27 -18.03 0.76 18.04
N TYR A 28 -16.73 0.73 18.37
CA TYR A 28 -15.61 0.67 17.43
C TYR A 28 -14.65 -0.41 17.86
N THR A 29 -14.14 -1.19 16.92
CA THR A 29 -12.95 -2.01 17.11
C THR A 29 -11.78 -1.28 16.48
N VAL A 30 -10.76 -0.97 17.27
CA VAL A 30 -9.56 -0.27 16.85
C VAL A 30 -8.38 -1.23 16.89
N ASP A 31 -7.82 -1.51 15.73
CA ASP A 31 -6.60 -2.29 15.55
C ASP A 31 -5.45 -1.39 15.15
N ILE A 32 -4.35 -1.49 15.87
CA ILE A 32 -3.10 -0.75 15.62
C ILE A 32 -2.00 -1.77 15.41
N TYR A 33 -1.48 -1.80 14.19
CA TYR A 33 -0.37 -2.66 13.78
C TYR A 33 0.92 -1.84 13.78
N GLU A 34 1.89 -2.22 14.59
CA GLU A 34 3.24 -1.63 14.59
C GLU A 34 4.11 -2.39 13.59
N MET A 35 4.77 -1.63 12.72
CA MET A 35 5.66 -2.10 11.67
C MET A 35 7.08 -1.56 11.89
N PRO A 36 8.13 -2.16 11.28
CA PRO A 36 9.51 -1.70 11.46
C PRO A 36 9.78 -0.27 10.95
N SER A 37 8.99 0.19 9.97
CA SER A 37 9.18 1.52 9.39
C SER A 37 7.86 2.13 8.90
N PRO A 38 7.84 3.46 8.66
CA PRO A 38 6.70 4.15 8.06
C PRO A 38 6.31 3.59 6.68
N GLU A 39 7.29 3.22 5.84
CA GLU A 39 7.04 2.64 4.52
C GLU A 39 6.34 1.29 4.63
N ASN A 40 6.72 0.47 5.63
CA ASN A 40 6.09 -0.83 5.86
C ASN A 40 4.64 -0.67 6.32
N ALA A 41 4.35 0.28 7.21
CA ALA A 41 2.98 0.62 7.62
C ALA A 41 2.15 1.15 6.45
N PHE A 42 2.73 2.04 5.64
CA PHE A 42 2.10 2.53 4.43
C PHE A 42 1.87 1.41 3.41
N GLY A 43 2.78 0.46 3.28
CA GLY A 43 2.65 -0.68 2.39
C GLY A 43 1.39 -1.49 2.69
N ILE A 44 1.19 -1.89 3.96
CA ILE A 44 -0.05 -2.57 4.40
C ILE A 44 -1.27 -1.71 4.12
N TYR A 45 -1.26 -0.42 4.53
CA TYR A 45 -2.34 0.52 4.24
C TYR A 45 -2.67 0.56 2.74
N SER A 46 -1.67 0.70 1.88
CA SER A 46 -1.84 0.86 0.44
C SER A 46 -2.42 -0.37 -0.27
N LEU A 47 -2.23 -1.57 0.30
CA LEU A 47 -2.78 -2.82 -0.21
C LEU A 47 -4.20 -3.09 0.29
N HIS A 48 -4.57 -2.58 1.47
CA HIS A 48 -5.91 -2.77 2.07
C HIS A 48 -6.90 -1.67 1.70
N THR A 49 -6.43 -0.53 1.19
CA THR A 49 -7.29 0.61 0.87
C THR A 49 -7.66 0.66 -0.61
N PHE A 50 -8.94 0.49 -0.85
CA PHE A 50 -9.57 0.68 -2.16
C PHE A 50 -11.00 1.20 -1.94
N ARG A 51 -11.54 1.94 -2.92
CA ARG A 51 -12.89 2.49 -2.89
C ARG A 51 -13.15 3.37 -1.65
N CYS A 52 -12.21 4.24 -1.31
CA CYS A 52 -12.39 5.21 -0.26
C CYS A 52 -13.51 6.19 -0.63
N MET A 53 -14.46 6.41 0.29
CA MET A 53 -15.45 7.48 0.16
C MET A 53 -14.78 8.85 0.35
N ARG A 54 -13.72 8.89 1.17
CA ARG A 54 -12.87 10.04 1.43
C ARG A 54 -11.45 9.54 1.76
N ALA A 55 -10.44 10.15 1.19
CA ALA A 55 -9.04 9.77 1.37
C ALA A 55 -8.14 10.99 1.51
N ASP A 56 -7.04 10.82 2.24
CA ASP A 56 -5.91 11.75 2.35
C ASP A 56 -6.28 13.19 2.73
N THR A 57 -7.29 13.33 3.59
CA THR A 57 -7.81 14.62 4.05
C THR A 57 -7.06 15.19 5.25
N LEU A 58 -6.17 14.42 5.87
CA LEU A 58 -5.35 14.78 7.02
C LEU A 58 -3.88 14.92 6.61
N SER A 59 -3.01 15.25 7.56
CA SER A 59 -1.56 15.34 7.33
C SER A 59 -0.87 13.99 7.07
N PHE A 60 -1.61 12.90 7.13
CA PHE A 60 -1.16 11.53 6.90
C PHE A 60 -2.11 10.79 5.93
N PHE A 61 -1.72 9.60 5.48
CA PHE A 61 -2.56 8.78 4.60
C PHE A 61 -3.74 8.20 5.35
N ASN A 62 -4.94 8.42 4.86
CA ASN A 62 -6.17 7.93 5.47
C ASN A 62 -7.24 7.60 4.42
N CYS A 63 -8.06 6.60 4.72
CA CYS A 63 -9.12 6.11 3.84
C CYS A 63 -10.36 5.80 4.67
N LEU A 64 -11.43 6.58 4.48
CA LEU A 64 -12.75 6.31 5.05
C LEU A 64 -13.59 5.53 4.05
N SER A 65 -14.07 4.38 4.45
CA SER A 65 -15.06 3.56 3.74
C SER A 65 -16.42 3.56 4.47
N ALA A 66 -17.36 2.72 4.03
CA ALA A 66 -18.69 2.68 4.62
C ALA A 66 -18.70 2.26 6.11
N TYR A 67 -17.81 1.31 6.48
CA TYR A 67 -17.78 0.66 7.80
C TYR A 67 -16.39 0.61 8.43
N GLN A 68 -15.41 1.26 7.82
CA GLN A 68 -14.04 1.22 8.30
C GLN A 68 -13.31 2.52 7.98
N TYR A 69 -12.49 2.98 8.91
CA TYR A 69 -11.52 4.04 8.70
C TYR A 69 -10.12 3.49 8.87
N GLN A 70 -9.28 3.67 7.87
CA GLN A 70 -7.92 3.16 7.85
C GLN A 70 -6.93 4.31 7.72
N ALA A 71 -5.75 4.17 8.32
CA ALA A 71 -4.69 5.17 8.22
C ALA A 71 -3.29 4.54 8.31
N ALA A 72 -2.32 5.21 7.68
CA ALA A 72 -0.89 5.00 7.91
C ALA A 72 -0.30 6.25 8.57
N ILE A 73 0.20 6.11 9.80
CA ILE A 73 0.72 7.18 10.64
C ILE A 73 2.05 6.72 11.23
N ASP A 74 3.16 7.35 10.87
CA ASP A 74 4.49 6.89 11.21
C ASP A 74 4.63 5.39 10.88
N ASN A 75 5.15 4.57 11.77
CA ASN A 75 5.27 3.12 11.61
C ASN A 75 4.01 2.33 11.98
N LYS A 76 2.83 2.97 12.00
CA LYS A 76 1.57 2.32 12.40
C LYS A 76 0.56 2.29 11.28
N TYR A 77 0.03 1.10 11.01
CA TYR A 77 -1.21 0.92 10.26
C TYR A 77 -2.36 0.81 11.26
N ILE A 78 -3.39 1.64 11.08
CA ILE A 78 -4.53 1.75 11.98
C ILE A 78 -5.79 1.39 11.22
N SER A 79 -6.63 0.55 11.83
CA SER A 79 -7.95 0.18 11.33
C SER A 79 -8.99 0.43 12.42
N ILE A 80 -9.98 1.26 12.13
CA ILE A 80 -11.12 1.53 12.99
C ILE A 80 -12.36 0.98 12.30
N VAL A 81 -12.89 -0.13 12.80
CA VAL A 81 -14.09 -0.80 12.27
C VAL A 81 -15.29 -0.40 13.11
N PHE A 82 -16.43 -0.13 12.47
CA PHE A 82 -17.70 0.22 13.10
C PHE A 82 -18.89 -0.47 12.42
N GLN A 83 -19.89 -0.82 13.20
CA GLN A 83 -21.04 -1.60 12.72
C GLN A 83 -22.08 -0.75 12.00
N SER A 84 -22.24 0.50 12.43
CA SER A 84 -23.21 1.42 11.87
C SER A 84 -22.61 2.19 10.68
N GLY A 85 -23.16 2.00 9.48
CA GLY A 85 -22.82 2.81 8.30
C GLY A 85 -23.37 4.26 8.34
N SER A 86 -23.76 4.75 9.52
CA SER A 86 -24.34 6.09 9.69
C SER A 86 -23.31 7.21 9.51
N GLY A 87 -23.78 8.39 9.13
CA GLY A 87 -22.93 9.59 9.09
C GLY A 87 -22.38 9.97 10.47
N LYS A 88 -23.08 9.62 11.57
CA LYS A 88 -22.62 9.83 12.95
C LYS A 88 -21.44 8.93 13.26
N ALA A 89 -21.53 7.63 12.98
CA ALA A 89 -20.45 6.68 13.22
C ALA A 89 -19.17 7.06 12.45
N ARG A 90 -19.29 7.47 11.19
CA ARG A 90 -18.17 7.94 10.38
C ARG A 90 -17.50 9.21 10.94
N ARG A 91 -18.28 10.21 11.39
CA ARG A 91 -17.72 11.42 12.03
C ARG A 91 -17.01 11.10 13.33
N ASN A 92 -17.58 10.22 14.14
CA ASN A 92 -16.95 9.81 15.38
C ASN A 92 -15.65 9.02 15.14
N ALA A 93 -15.59 8.19 14.09
CA ALA A 93 -14.35 7.51 13.69
C ALA A 93 -13.27 8.52 13.24
N ASP A 94 -13.66 9.60 12.55
CA ASP A 94 -12.76 10.72 12.24
C ASP A 94 -12.14 11.32 13.50
N GLU A 95 -13.00 11.66 14.48
CA GLU A 95 -12.54 12.26 15.73
C GLU A 95 -11.61 11.32 16.51
N LEU A 96 -11.92 10.01 16.56
CA LEU A 96 -11.07 9.01 17.22
C LEU A 96 -9.70 8.94 16.54
N LEU A 97 -9.66 8.89 15.20
CA LEU A 97 -8.41 8.84 14.47
C LEU A 97 -7.60 10.12 14.65
N PHE A 98 -8.25 11.29 14.63
CA PHE A 98 -7.59 12.58 14.84
C PHE A 98 -7.00 12.69 16.25
N LEU A 99 -7.76 12.33 17.28
CA LEU A 99 -7.27 12.33 18.67
C LEU A 99 -6.04 11.42 18.84
N TYR A 100 -6.05 10.25 18.19
CA TYR A 100 -4.92 9.36 18.24
C TYR A 100 -3.71 9.92 17.47
N ALA A 101 -3.93 10.46 16.28
CA ALA A 101 -2.88 11.06 15.45
C ALA A 101 -2.20 12.25 16.13
N ASP A 102 -2.95 13.09 16.84
CA ASP A 102 -2.43 14.23 17.58
C ASP A 102 -1.47 13.78 18.69
N THR A 103 -1.76 12.66 19.36
CA THR A 103 -0.85 12.10 20.40
C THR A 103 0.47 11.60 19.84
N LEU A 104 0.54 11.27 18.55
CA LEU A 104 1.71 10.69 17.88
C LEU A 104 2.59 11.72 17.16
N ASN A 105 2.20 13.01 17.16
CA ASN A 105 2.87 13.99 16.31
C ASN A 105 2.98 13.50 14.85
N ALA A 106 1.86 12.99 14.33
CA ALA A 106 1.74 12.18 13.12
C ALA A 106 2.39 12.81 11.89
N ARG A 107 3.21 12.03 11.21
CA ARG A 107 3.87 12.42 9.95
C ARG A 107 3.35 11.59 8.79
N LYS A 108 3.24 12.23 7.64
CA LYS A 108 2.95 11.53 6.39
C LYS A 108 4.22 10.85 5.88
N VAL A 109 4.10 9.62 5.41
CA VAL A 109 5.19 8.90 4.72
C VAL A 109 5.69 9.72 3.53
N LEU A 110 7.00 9.81 3.37
CA LEU A 110 7.61 10.51 2.26
C LEU A 110 7.66 9.61 1.03
N ILE A 111 6.93 10.00 0.00
CA ILE A 111 6.95 9.32 -1.30
C ILE A 111 8.14 9.84 -2.09
N PRO A 112 8.96 8.96 -2.71
CA PRO A 112 10.06 9.37 -3.58
C PRO A 112 9.62 10.37 -4.66
N ALA A 113 10.49 11.33 -5.00
CA ALA A 113 10.17 12.38 -5.96
C ALA A 113 9.81 11.83 -7.35
N GLU A 114 10.46 10.73 -7.76
CA GLU A 114 10.22 10.02 -9.02
C GLU A 114 8.79 9.51 -9.12
N ILE A 115 8.25 9.05 -8.01
CA ILE A 115 6.86 8.56 -7.90
C ILE A 115 5.91 9.74 -7.74
N ASN A 116 6.24 10.69 -6.86
CA ASN A 116 5.35 11.80 -6.49
C ASN A 116 4.98 12.70 -7.67
N LYS A 117 5.89 12.94 -8.64
CA LYS A 117 5.61 13.75 -9.83
C LYS A 117 4.52 13.19 -10.75
N HIS A 118 4.19 11.90 -10.64
CA HIS A 118 3.20 11.22 -11.47
C HIS A 118 1.84 11.06 -10.77
N ILE A 119 1.71 11.55 -9.53
CA ILE A 119 0.52 11.32 -8.73
C ILE A 119 -0.41 12.52 -8.75
N PRO A 120 -1.59 12.44 -9.39
CA PRO A 120 -2.68 13.36 -9.10
C PRO A 120 -3.36 13.04 -7.76
N PHE A 121 -3.30 11.75 -7.31
CA PHE A 121 -3.93 11.28 -6.06
C PHE A 121 -3.07 10.18 -5.40
N SER A 122 -2.85 10.28 -4.10
CA SER A 122 -2.05 9.34 -3.31
C SER A 122 -2.62 7.90 -3.27
N SER A 123 -3.92 7.72 -3.51
CA SER A 123 -4.57 6.39 -3.59
C SER A 123 -4.07 5.50 -4.73
N SER A 124 -3.31 6.06 -5.66
CA SER A 124 -2.69 5.29 -6.76
C SER A 124 -1.31 4.73 -6.42
N VAL A 125 -0.74 5.09 -5.27
CA VAL A 125 0.59 4.65 -4.84
C VAL A 125 0.49 3.43 -3.95
N LYS A 126 1.42 2.48 -4.15
CA LYS A 126 1.62 1.32 -3.27
C LYS A 126 3.09 1.18 -2.93
N TYR A 127 3.37 0.60 -1.77
CA TYR A 127 4.71 0.17 -1.40
C TYR A 127 4.71 -1.34 -1.20
N LEU A 128 5.60 -2.05 -1.89
CA LEU A 128 5.67 -3.51 -1.91
C LEU A 128 6.97 -3.97 -1.27
N LYS A 129 6.90 -4.99 -0.43
CA LYS A 129 8.03 -5.45 0.38
C LYS A 129 8.58 -6.81 -0.04
N GLY A 130 7.76 -7.64 -0.66
CA GLY A 130 8.13 -8.99 -1.06
C GLY A 130 7.17 -9.58 -2.09
N ASN A 131 7.27 -10.89 -2.31
CA ASN A 131 6.53 -11.58 -3.37
C ASN A 131 5.02 -11.60 -3.15
N LEU A 132 4.54 -11.64 -1.89
CA LEU A 132 3.11 -11.61 -1.61
C LEU A 132 2.50 -10.25 -1.96
N SER A 133 3.16 -9.17 -1.58
CA SER A 133 2.71 -7.81 -1.93
C SER A 133 2.78 -7.56 -3.44
N ILE A 134 3.81 -8.05 -4.14
CA ILE A 134 3.91 -7.98 -5.61
C ILE A 134 2.77 -8.77 -6.25
N SER A 135 2.53 -10.01 -5.81
CA SER A 135 1.45 -10.85 -6.31
C SER A 135 0.07 -10.20 -6.17
N ASN A 136 -0.16 -9.49 -5.04
CA ASN A 136 -1.42 -8.81 -4.79
C ASN A 136 -1.61 -7.51 -5.60
N ALA A 137 -0.52 -6.78 -5.87
CA ALA A 137 -0.60 -5.46 -6.50
C ALA A 137 -0.35 -5.49 -8.01
N GLN A 138 0.74 -6.12 -8.44
CA GLN A 138 1.22 -6.17 -9.82
C GLN A 138 1.94 -7.49 -10.11
N PRO A 139 1.19 -8.60 -10.30
CA PRO A 139 1.76 -9.94 -10.48
C PRO A 139 2.78 -10.06 -11.61
N SER A 140 2.62 -9.26 -12.67
CA SER A 140 3.55 -9.26 -13.82
C SER A 140 4.99 -8.83 -13.47
N LEU A 141 5.21 -8.18 -12.31
CA LEU A 141 6.56 -7.90 -11.82
C LEU A 141 7.29 -9.15 -11.31
N LEU A 142 6.59 -10.20 -10.90
CA LEU A 142 7.22 -11.39 -10.30
C LEU A 142 8.27 -12.00 -11.22
N GLN A 143 8.03 -12.04 -12.54
CA GLN A 143 8.98 -12.56 -13.51
C GLN A 143 10.33 -11.82 -13.54
N TRP A 144 10.32 -10.51 -13.24
CA TRP A 144 11.54 -9.72 -13.16
C TRP A 144 12.22 -9.84 -11.80
N MET A 145 11.43 -10.05 -10.75
CA MET A 145 11.90 -10.06 -9.36
C MET A 145 12.39 -11.44 -8.88
N GLU A 146 12.23 -12.51 -9.66
CA GLU A 146 12.63 -13.85 -9.26
C GLU A 146 14.13 -13.91 -8.91
N GLY A 147 14.46 -14.25 -7.65
CA GLY A 147 15.82 -14.32 -7.14
C GLY A 147 16.57 -12.97 -7.11
N ILE A 148 15.87 -11.83 -7.21
CA ILE A 148 16.42 -10.50 -6.99
C ILE A 148 16.15 -10.09 -5.54
N ALA A 149 17.20 -9.75 -4.80
CA ALA A 149 17.07 -9.16 -3.48
C ALA A 149 16.81 -7.64 -3.60
N PHE A 150 15.77 -7.15 -2.92
CA PHE A 150 15.39 -5.74 -2.94
C PHE A 150 14.88 -5.28 -1.56
N SER A 151 15.03 -4.01 -1.25
CA SER A 151 14.59 -3.40 0.01
C SER A 151 13.13 -2.96 -0.02
N GLY A 152 12.61 -2.63 -1.19
CA GLY A 152 11.21 -2.24 -1.43
C GLY A 152 10.97 -1.77 -2.86
N ILE A 153 9.69 -1.72 -3.24
CA ILE A 153 9.23 -1.24 -4.54
C ILE A 153 8.11 -0.23 -4.32
N TRP A 154 8.29 0.98 -4.83
CA TRP A 154 7.20 1.94 -4.95
C TRP A 154 6.50 1.74 -6.29
N LEU A 155 5.19 1.60 -6.25
CA LEU A 155 4.35 1.39 -7.42
C LEU A 155 3.38 2.56 -7.57
N VAL A 156 3.27 3.11 -8.77
CA VAL A 156 2.31 4.17 -9.08
C VAL A 156 1.55 3.85 -10.37
N ASN A 157 0.25 4.09 -10.38
CA ASN A 157 -0.54 3.96 -11.59
C ASN A 157 -0.26 5.16 -12.52
N ASP A 158 0.12 4.89 -13.76
CA ASP A 158 0.15 5.89 -14.81
C ASP A 158 -1.28 6.15 -15.32
N ASN A 159 -1.80 7.33 -15.02
CA ASN A 159 -3.17 7.69 -15.37
C ASN A 159 -3.42 7.80 -16.89
N ILE A 160 -2.38 7.92 -17.70
CA ILE A 160 -2.48 8.03 -19.16
C ILE A 160 -2.59 6.65 -19.78
N SER A 161 -1.65 5.75 -19.45
CA SER A 161 -1.56 4.42 -20.05
C SER A 161 -2.37 3.36 -19.29
N LYS A 162 -2.89 3.66 -18.08
CA LYS A 162 -3.49 2.72 -17.11
C LYS A 162 -2.53 1.62 -16.65
N ASN A 163 -1.25 1.73 -16.99
CA ASN A 163 -0.20 0.82 -16.57
C ASN A 163 0.43 1.30 -15.25
N TYR A 164 1.18 0.44 -14.60
CA TYR A 164 1.95 0.81 -13.43
C TYR A 164 3.39 1.14 -13.82
N ASN A 165 3.96 2.14 -13.14
CA ASN A 165 5.40 2.36 -13.06
C ASN A 165 5.89 1.94 -11.69
N ALA A 166 7.09 1.37 -11.63
CA ALA A 166 7.71 0.90 -10.39
C ALA A 166 9.08 1.53 -10.19
N LEU A 167 9.35 2.02 -8.98
CA LEU A 167 10.69 2.38 -8.52
C LEU A 167 11.18 1.26 -7.63
N ILE A 168 12.15 0.49 -8.10
CA ILE A 168 12.70 -0.70 -7.47
C ILE A 168 14.02 -0.33 -6.81
N HIS A 169 14.21 -0.74 -5.54
CA HIS A 169 15.44 -0.55 -4.79
C HIS A 169 16.13 -1.90 -4.55
N PRO A 170 16.99 -2.40 -5.46
CA PRO A 170 17.80 -3.59 -5.22
C PRO A 170 18.71 -3.38 -4.01
N THR A 171 19.11 -4.45 -3.34
CA THR A 171 19.93 -4.37 -2.13
C THR A 171 21.40 -4.02 -2.40
N ASP A 172 21.87 -4.27 -3.62
CA ASP A 172 23.26 -4.11 -4.02
C ASP A 172 23.39 -4.01 -5.56
N ASP A 173 24.61 -3.75 -6.03
CA ASP A 173 24.93 -3.57 -7.45
C ASP A 173 24.75 -4.87 -8.25
N GLU A 174 25.02 -6.04 -7.66
CA GLU A 174 24.82 -7.34 -8.33
C GLU A 174 23.33 -7.56 -8.65
N ASN A 175 22.45 -7.31 -7.68
CA ASN A 175 21.01 -7.39 -7.89
C ASN A 175 20.52 -6.33 -8.88
N MET A 176 21.11 -5.13 -8.88
CA MET A 176 20.80 -4.07 -9.85
C MET A 176 21.15 -4.51 -11.27
N ASP A 177 22.35 -5.07 -11.49
CA ASP A 177 22.78 -5.50 -12.81
C ASP A 177 21.95 -6.69 -13.32
N ARG A 178 21.69 -7.69 -12.47
CA ARG A 178 20.79 -8.80 -12.78
C ARG A 178 19.38 -8.34 -13.15
N LEU A 179 18.87 -7.31 -12.46
CA LEU A 179 17.57 -6.74 -12.75
C LEU A 179 17.55 -6.01 -14.09
N LYS A 180 18.60 -5.21 -14.41
CA LYS A 180 18.75 -4.53 -15.70
C LYS A 180 18.84 -5.49 -16.87
N ASP A 181 19.53 -6.63 -16.68
CA ASP A 181 19.66 -7.66 -17.72
C ASP A 181 18.33 -8.37 -18.02
N ARG A 182 17.46 -8.44 -17.03
CA ARG A 182 16.17 -9.14 -17.13
C ARG A 182 15.04 -8.26 -17.66
N ILE A 183 15.08 -6.95 -17.38
CA ILE A 183 14.05 -6.02 -17.81
C ILE A 183 14.33 -5.57 -19.26
N PRO A 184 13.35 -5.66 -20.17
CA PRO A 184 13.48 -5.10 -21.52
C PRO A 184 13.88 -3.62 -21.46
N LYS A 185 14.83 -3.21 -22.29
CA LYS A 185 15.38 -1.84 -22.26
C LYS A 185 14.31 -0.76 -22.45
N GLU A 186 13.30 -1.04 -23.26
CA GLU A 186 12.15 -0.17 -23.49
C GLU A 186 11.27 0.03 -22.25
N ASN A 187 11.37 -0.84 -21.25
CA ASN A 187 10.66 -0.69 -19.97
C ASN A 187 11.49 0.10 -18.95
N ILE A 188 12.78 0.30 -19.15
CA ILE A 188 13.61 1.08 -18.23
C ILE A 188 13.45 2.56 -18.54
N ILE A 189 12.94 3.32 -17.55
CA ILE A 189 12.75 4.78 -17.66
C ILE A 189 14.00 5.51 -17.19
N SER A 190 14.55 5.13 -16.04
CA SER A 190 15.82 5.65 -15.52
C SER A 190 16.46 4.69 -14.53
N ALA A 191 17.77 4.86 -14.31
CA ALA A 191 18.53 4.14 -13.30
C ALA A 191 19.45 5.14 -12.60
N ASP A 192 19.19 5.42 -11.33
CA ASP A 192 19.88 6.40 -10.52
C ASP A 192 20.06 5.94 -9.07
N ASN A 193 21.22 6.26 -8.47
CA ASN A 193 21.48 6.14 -7.01
C ASN A 193 20.99 4.85 -6.35
N GLY A 194 21.24 3.68 -6.97
CA GLY A 194 20.84 2.40 -6.41
C GLY A 194 19.34 2.08 -6.58
N SER A 195 18.64 2.79 -7.46
CA SER A 195 17.24 2.53 -7.81
C SER A 195 17.04 2.39 -9.33
N LEU A 196 16.04 1.61 -9.72
CA LEU A 196 15.63 1.42 -11.10
C LEU A 196 14.16 1.81 -11.26
N TYR A 197 13.89 2.82 -12.09
CA TYR A 197 12.53 3.25 -12.40
C TYR A 197 12.09 2.66 -13.73
N VAL A 198 10.99 1.92 -13.72
CA VAL A 198 10.55 1.10 -14.84
C VAL A 198 9.05 1.24 -15.12
N LYS A 199 8.67 1.05 -16.38
CA LYS A 199 7.29 0.79 -16.78
C LYS A 199 7.00 -0.71 -16.58
N CYS A 200 6.01 -1.04 -15.76
CA CYS A 200 5.64 -2.44 -15.52
C CYS A 200 5.13 -3.12 -16.80
N PRO A 201 5.26 -4.46 -16.89
CA PRO A 201 4.62 -5.21 -17.96
C PRO A 201 3.10 -5.00 -17.94
N GLU A 202 2.51 -4.99 -19.11
CA GLU A 202 1.04 -4.98 -19.22
C GLU A 202 0.46 -6.23 -18.56
N LYS A 203 -0.72 -6.10 -17.94
CA LYS A 203 -1.42 -7.29 -17.48
C LYS A 203 -1.77 -8.11 -18.71
N GLU A 204 -1.33 -9.38 -18.75
CA GLU A 204 -1.92 -10.31 -19.69
C GLU A 204 -3.42 -10.36 -19.41
N GLU A 205 -4.23 -9.92 -20.36
CA GLU A 205 -5.67 -10.22 -20.36
C GLU A 205 -5.75 -11.74 -20.52
N THR A 206 -5.90 -12.45 -19.40
CA THR A 206 -6.34 -13.84 -19.47
C THR A 206 -7.76 -13.78 -20.03
N ASP A 207 -7.87 -14.14 -21.31
CA ASP A 207 -9.14 -14.37 -21.98
C ASP A 207 -9.96 -15.38 -21.18
N SER A 208 -10.74 -14.87 -20.23
CA SER A 208 -11.79 -15.64 -19.56
C SER A 208 -12.99 -15.77 -20.51
N HIS A 209 -12.76 -16.33 -21.71
CA HIS A 209 -13.80 -16.95 -22.49
C HIS A 209 -14.09 -18.35 -21.92
N GLY A 210 -14.47 -18.40 -20.66
CA GLY A 210 -15.21 -19.51 -20.07
C GLY A 210 -16.66 -19.35 -20.50
N SER A 211 -16.99 -19.86 -21.69
CA SER A 211 -18.33 -20.17 -22.14
C SER A 211 -18.99 -21.05 -21.07
N PHE A 212 -19.82 -20.49 -20.22
CA PHE A 212 -20.84 -21.25 -19.51
C PHE A 212 -22.03 -21.40 -20.47
N GLY A 213 -21.97 -22.44 -21.25
CA GLY A 213 -23.16 -23.03 -21.86
C GLY A 213 -23.86 -23.90 -20.81
N PHE A 214 -25.18 -23.70 -20.73
CA PHE A 214 -26.27 -24.42 -20.03
C PHE A 214 -26.47 -24.11 -18.56
#